data_649185a4a01ba6e56ed8ae393561047e
#
_entry.id   649185a4a01ba6e56ed8ae393561047e
#
_cell.length_a   1.000
_cell.length_b   1.000
_cell.length_c   1.000
_cell.angle_alpha   90.00
_cell.angle_beta   90.00
_cell.angle_gamma   90.00
#
_symmetry.space_group_name_H-M   'P 1'
#
loop_
_entity.id
_entity.type
_entity.pdbx_description
1 polymer ?
#
loop_
_entity_poly.entity_id
_entity_poly.type
_entity_poly.pdbx_seq_one_letter_code
_entity_poly.pdbx_strand_id
1 'polypeptide(L)'
;MSIELTEKPKNPVIIEGFPGFGFVSTIVTEFLVKHLNAKKIGRLSSEKLLPVSVIHNSKVIDPLEIYYAKKENIILLRTLTNVSGAEWEVAGLVAELADRLKAKEIISVEGIASAEKETETSKAYYYTNQNPKRFEKIGVTDLKDGIVMGVTGVLLMRSDKKVPMSCIFAEANPGLPDSRAAAEVIKVLDDYLGLKVDYKPLMKTAGEVEDKLRDIISKIKDSSEKKERKEISYLG
;
A
#
# COMPACT_ATOMS: atom_id res chain seq x y z
N MET A 1 -8.25 10.55 15.72
CA MET A 1 -7.04 9.91 15.17
C MET A 1 -6.29 9.18 16.27
N SER A 2 -5.90 7.94 16.04
CA SER A 2 -5.03 7.22 17.01
C SER A 2 -4.14 6.20 16.31
N ILE A 3 -2.99 5.95 16.94
CA ILE A 3 -2.06 4.87 16.60
C ILE A 3 -2.01 3.94 17.81
N GLU A 4 -2.51 2.73 17.65
CA GLU A 4 -2.47 1.69 18.68
C GLU A 4 -1.41 0.66 18.30
N LEU A 5 -0.49 0.35 19.23
CA LEU A 5 0.60 -0.59 19.06
C LEU A 5 0.74 -1.50 20.25
N THR A 6 0.83 -2.81 20.02
CA THR A 6 1.17 -3.81 21.05
C THR A 6 2.68 -4.07 21.15
N GLU A 7 3.42 -3.77 20.06
CA GLU A 7 4.88 -3.82 20.00
C GLU A 7 5.42 -2.51 19.40
N LYS A 8 6.65 -2.12 19.80
CA LYS A 8 7.32 -0.90 19.32
C LYS A 8 8.67 -1.25 18.72
N PRO A 9 8.73 -1.74 17.49
CA PRO A 9 9.98 -2.00 16.79
C PRO A 9 10.84 -0.74 16.71
N LYS A 10 12.16 -0.89 16.84
CA LYS A 10 13.10 0.23 16.74
C LYS A 10 13.70 0.29 15.34
N ASN A 11 13.71 1.47 14.75
CA ASN A 11 14.29 1.74 13.44
C ASN A 11 13.82 0.76 12.34
N PRO A 12 12.50 0.47 12.19
CA PRO A 12 12.02 -0.38 11.11
C PRO A 12 12.07 0.36 9.77
N VAL A 13 11.97 -0.39 8.68
CA VAL A 13 11.47 0.13 7.40
C VAL A 13 9.95 0.02 7.43
N ILE A 14 9.25 1.04 6.99
CA ILE A 14 7.78 1.02 6.86
C ILE A 14 7.46 0.92 5.38
N ILE A 15 6.77 -0.15 4.98
CA ILE A 15 6.20 -0.29 3.64
C ILE A 15 4.72 0.03 3.74
N GLU A 16 4.29 1.01 2.97
CA GLU A 16 2.90 1.43 2.90
C GLU A 16 2.42 1.48 1.46
N GLY A 17 1.13 1.31 1.30
CA GLY A 17 0.46 1.47 0.03
C GLY A 17 -1.04 1.46 0.23
N PHE A 18 -1.70 2.40 -0.41
CA PHE A 18 -3.14 2.59 -0.32
C PHE A 18 -3.81 2.11 -1.61
N PRO A 19 -5.08 1.68 -1.57
CA PRO A 19 -5.77 1.22 -2.76
C PRO A 19 -5.72 2.26 -3.89
N GLY A 20 -5.18 1.87 -5.03
CA GLY A 20 -4.98 2.71 -6.21
C GLY A 20 -5.02 1.87 -7.49
N PHE A 21 -4.34 2.31 -8.55
CA PHE A 21 -4.30 1.62 -9.83
C PHE A 21 -3.85 0.16 -9.68
N GLY A 22 -4.59 -0.74 -10.32
CA GLY A 22 -4.29 -2.17 -10.32
C GLY A 22 -4.31 -2.83 -8.95
N PHE A 23 -4.75 -2.14 -7.89
CA PHE A 23 -4.65 -2.61 -6.50
C PHE A 23 -3.26 -3.14 -6.14
N VAL A 24 -2.23 -2.63 -6.81
CA VAL A 24 -0.84 -3.07 -6.68
C VAL A 24 -0.40 -3.09 -5.23
N SER A 25 -0.59 -1.97 -4.52
CA SER A 25 -0.24 -1.84 -3.11
C SER A 25 -0.95 -2.85 -2.20
N THR A 26 -2.24 -3.09 -2.44
CA THR A 26 -3.04 -4.06 -1.68
C THR A 26 -2.52 -5.49 -1.89
N ILE A 27 -2.21 -5.86 -3.14
CA ILE A 27 -1.65 -7.16 -3.48
C ILE A 27 -0.26 -7.34 -2.86
N VAL A 28 0.60 -6.34 -2.99
CA VAL A 28 1.97 -6.34 -2.44
C VAL A 28 1.95 -6.51 -0.92
N THR A 29 1.16 -5.70 -0.21
CA THR A 29 1.11 -5.74 1.25
C THR A 29 0.51 -7.05 1.76
N GLU A 30 -0.57 -7.55 1.15
CA GLU A 30 -1.18 -8.83 1.51
C GLU A 30 -0.22 -10.01 1.27
N PHE A 31 0.51 -9.98 0.16
CA PHE A 31 1.51 -10.99 -0.16
C PHE A 31 2.66 -10.97 0.85
N LEU A 32 3.24 -9.79 1.12
CA LEU A 32 4.36 -9.65 2.04
C LEU A 32 3.97 -10.01 3.48
N VAL A 33 2.77 -9.64 3.94
CA VAL A 33 2.25 -10.04 5.26
C VAL A 33 2.29 -11.56 5.43
N LYS A 34 1.86 -12.30 4.41
CA LYS A 34 1.87 -13.79 4.44
C LYS A 34 3.27 -14.34 4.29
N HIS A 35 4.02 -13.86 3.30
CA HIS A 35 5.33 -14.41 2.95
C HIS A 35 6.36 -14.20 4.07
N LEU A 36 6.38 -13.03 4.69
CA LEU A 36 7.27 -12.71 5.80
C LEU A 36 6.75 -13.18 7.16
N ASN A 37 5.60 -13.89 7.21
CA ASN A 37 4.93 -14.29 8.44
C ASN A 37 4.75 -13.11 9.41
N ALA A 38 4.41 -11.94 8.89
CA ALA A 38 4.24 -10.72 9.65
C ALA A 38 3.05 -10.85 10.61
N LYS A 39 3.21 -10.39 11.84
CA LYS A 39 2.17 -10.42 12.86
C LYS A 39 1.52 -9.05 12.99
N LYS A 40 0.20 -9.02 13.16
CA LYS A 40 -0.50 -7.79 13.50
C LYS A 40 -0.03 -7.30 14.86
N ILE A 41 0.45 -6.06 14.90
CA ILE A 41 0.92 -5.39 16.12
C ILE A 41 0.14 -4.12 16.43
N GLY A 42 -0.83 -3.76 15.59
CA GLY A 42 -1.60 -2.55 15.84
C GLY A 42 -2.53 -2.15 14.73
N ARG A 43 -3.04 -0.92 14.86
CA ARG A 43 -3.91 -0.28 13.88
C ARG A 43 -3.75 1.23 13.87
N LEU A 44 -4.14 1.83 12.75
CA LEU A 44 -4.37 3.27 12.60
C LEU A 44 -5.88 3.53 12.55
N SER A 45 -6.36 4.54 13.25
CA SER A 45 -7.77 4.90 13.28
C SER A 45 -7.98 6.39 13.04
N SER A 46 -8.98 6.71 12.22
CA SER A 46 -9.42 8.06 11.95
C SER A 46 -10.94 8.09 11.78
N GLU A 47 -11.60 9.10 12.35
CA GLU A 47 -13.05 9.31 12.21
C GLU A 47 -13.44 9.74 10.80
N LYS A 48 -12.48 10.20 9.99
CA LYS A 48 -12.70 10.56 8.59
C LYS A 48 -12.72 9.37 7.63
N LEU A 49 -12.24 8.21 8.09
CA LEU A 49 -12.36 7.01 7.30
C LEU A 49 -13.81 6.55 7.20
N LEU A 50 -14.16 5.96 6.07
CA LEU A 50 -15.46 5.31 5.95
C LEU A 50 -15.64 4.32 7.11
N PRO A 51 -16.79 4.37 7.83
CA PRO A 51 -17.07 3.47 8.95
C PRO A 51 -17.43 2.06 8.41
N VAL A 52 -16.41 1.34 7.92
CA VAL A 52 -16.53 -0.01 7.39
C VAL A 52 -15.83 -0.99 8.32
N SER A 53 -16.53 -2.06 8.67
CA SER A 53 -15.95 -3.21 9.34
C SER A 53 -16.02 -4.42 8.43
N VAL A 54 -14.90 -5.07 8.21
CA VAL A 54 -14.83 -6.33 7.47
C VAL A 54 -14.82 -7.50 8.46
N ILE A 55 -15.69 -8.48 8.28
CA ILE A 55 -15.67 -9.72 9.06
C ILE A 55 -15.10 -10.83 8.16
N HIS A 56 -13.99 -11.41 8.58
CA HIS A 56 -13.38 -12.56 7.91
C HIS A 56 -13.00 -13.64 8.93
N ASN A 57 -13.38 -14.87 8.66
CA ASN A 57 -13.19 -15.99 9.60
C ASN A 57 -13.66 -15.66 11.03
N SER A 58 -14.86 -15.10 11.15
CA SER A 58 -15.48 -14.67 12.43
C SER A 58 -14.66 -13.65 13.24
N LYS A 59 -13.76 -12.92 12.60
CA LYS A 59 -12.98 -11.85 13.22
C LYS A 59 -13.21 -10.53 12.49
N VAL A 60 -13.34 -9.46 13.27
CA VAL A 60 -13.37 -8.10 12.72
C VAL A 60 -11.95 -7.72 12.31
N ILE A 61 -11.82 -7.23 11.09
CA ILE A 61 -10.58 -6.71 10.52
C ILE A 61 -10.66 -5.19 10.51
N ASP A 62 -9.64 -4.55 11.05
CA ASP A 62 -9.57 -3.08 11.06
C ASP A 62 -9.28 -2.54 9.65
N PRO A 63 -9.80 -1.36 9.28
CA PRO A 63 -9.56 -0.76 7.97
C PRO A 63 -8.09 -0.50 7.64
N LEU A 64 -7.31 -0.11 8.66
CA LEU A 64 -5.87 0.16 8.57
C LEU A 64 -5.13 -0.63 9.64
N GLU A 65 -4.47 -1.70 9.26
CA GLU A 65 -3.74 -2.58 10.17
C GLU A 65 -2.23 -2.41 10.03
N ILE A 66 -1.54 -2.55 11.17
CA ILE A 66 -0.08 -2.50 11.26
C ILE A 66 0.43 -3.91 11.51
N TYR A 67 1.21 -4.43 10.57
CA TYR A 67 1.88 -5.72 10.67
C TYR A 67 3.38 -5.53 10.85
N TYR A 68 4.03 -6.46 11.53
CA TYR A 68 5.46 -6.45 11.77
C TYR A 68 6.11 -7.78 11.38
N ALA A 69 7.02 -7.72 10.42
CA ALA A 69 7.91 -8.80 10.03
C ALA A 69 9.21 -8.66 10.87
N LYS A 70 9.26 -9.40 11.98
CA LYS A 70 10.30 -9.22 13.01
C LYS A 70 11.70 -9.52 12.52
N LYS A 71 11.85 -10.55 11.69
CA LYS A 71 13.16 -10.98 11.17
C LYS A 71 13.79 -9.94 10.25
N GLU A 72 12.98 -9.34 9.41
CA GLU A 72 13.38 -8.33 8.43
C GLU A 72 13.39 -6.91 9.02
N ASN A 73 12.77 -6.74 10.21
CA ASN A 73 12.51 -5.47 10.86
C ASN A 73 11.69 -4.50 9.97
N ILE A 74 10.62 -5.04 9.37
CA ILE A 74 9.75 -4.32 8.45
C ILE A 74 8.35 -4.20 9.05
N ILE A 75 7.79 -3.00 9.00
CA ILE A 75 6.37 -2.74 9.21
C ILE A 75 5.66 -2.71 7.86
N LEU A 76 4.53 -3.38 7.78
CA LEU A 76 3.64 -3.37 6.63
C LEU A 76 2.33 -2.72 7.05
N LEU A 77 1.94 -1.65 6.38
CA LEU A 77 0.63 -1.04 6.55
C LEU A 77 -0.35 -1.67 5.56
N ARG A 78 -1.30 -2.44 6.09
CA ARG A 78 -2.34 -3.08 5.31
C ARG A 78 -3.60 -2.24 5.33
N THR A 79 -4.06 -1.84 4.17
CA THR A 79 -5.25 -1.01 3.99
C THR A 79 -6.32 -1.79 3.24
N LEU A 80 -7.52 -1.88 3.82
CA LEU A 80 -8.67 -2.60 3.25
C LEU A 80 -9.76 -1.68 2.72
N THR A 81 -9.65 -0.38 2.94
CA THR A 81 -10.66 0.60 2.54
C THR A 81 -10.04 1.74 1.75
N ASN A 82 -10.87 2.39 0.95
CA ASN A 82 -10.49 3.66 0.35
C ASN A 82 -10.33 4.72 1.44
N VAL A 83 -9.31 5.55 1.32
CA VAL A 83 -8.97 6.64 2.24
C VAL A 83 -9.28 8.02 1.67
N SER A 84 -10.06 8.07 0.59
CA SER A 84 -10.46 9.33 -0.08
C SER A 84 -11.13 10.28 0.90
N GLY A 85 -10.65 11.53 0.91
CA GLY A 85 -11.08 12.56 1.86
C GLY A 85 -10.37 12.54 3.22
N ALA A 86 -9.57 11.51 3.50
CA ALA A 86 -8.77 11.38 4.71
C ALA A 86 -7.24 11.35 4.46
N GLU A 87 -6.81 11.64 3.24
CA GLU A 87 -5.41 11.47 2.80
C GLU A 87 -4.42 12.24 3.68
N TRP A 88 -4.74 13.50 3.97
CA TRP A 88 -3.91 14.35 4.83
C TRP A 88 -3.76 13.82 6.25
N GLU A 89 -4.84 13.27 6.77
CA GLU A 89 -4.89 12.73 8.12
C GLU A 89 -4.16 11.39 8.21
N VAL A 90 -4.40 10.50 7.24
CA VAL A 90 -3.72 9.21 7.18
C VAL A 90 -2.23 9.38 6.95
N ALA A 91 -1.81 10.27 6.06
CA ALA A 91 -0.40 10.62 5.88
C ALA A 91 0.23 11.17 7.17
N GLY A 92 -0.54 11.98 7.94
CA GLY A 92 -0.11 12.43 9.26
C GLY A 92 0.13 11.28 10.23
N LEU A 93 -0.76 10.28 10.27
CA LEU A 93 -0.61 9.09 11.11
C LEU A 93 0.60 8.24 10.69
N VAL A 94 0.83 8.07 9.38
CA VAL A 94 2.01 7.34 8.87
C VAL A 94 3.31 8.04 9.25
N ALA A 95 3.36 9.36 9.07
CA ALA A 95 4.53 10.16 9.46
C ALA A 95 4.78 10.11 10.99
N GLU A 96 3.71 10.21 11.79
CA GLU A 96 3.78 10.07 13.24
C GLU A 96 4.26 8.68 13.67
N LEU A 97 3.76 7.62 13.02
CA LEU A 97 4.22 6.24 13.26
C LEU A 97 5.72 6.12 12.97
N ALA A 98 6.17 6.67 11.86
CA ALA A 98 7.59 6.67 11.48
C ALA A 98 8.46 7.39 12.51
N ASP A 99 8.02 8.55 12.98
CA ASP A 99 8.74 9.31 14.01
C ASP A 99 8.78 8.57 15.35
N ARG A 100 7.63 8.07 15.84
CA ARG A 100 7.53 7.29 17.08
C ARG A 100 8.47 6.07 17.11
N LEU A 101 8.64 5.39 15.97
CA LEU A 101 9.46 4.19 15.84
C LEU A 101 10.88 4.50 15.37
N LYS A 102 11.19 5.76 15.05
CA LYS A 102 12.44 6.19 14.41
C LYS A 102 12.72 5.36 13.17
N ALA A 103 11.73 5.26 12.30
CA ALA A 103 11.83 4.48 11.08
C ALA A 103 13.03 4.90 10.25
N LYS A 104 13.73 3.92 9.67
CA LYS A 104 14.86 4.16 8.78
C LYS A 104 14.43 4.76 7.46
N GLU A 105 13.25 4.35 6.98
CA GLU A 105 12.71 4.73 5.70
C GLU A 105 11.22 4.41 5.64
N ILE A 106 10.46 5.23 4.92
CA ILE A 106 9.12 4.91 4.44
C ILE A 106 9.24 4.56 2.97
N ILE A 107 8.71 3.41 2.58
CA ILE A 107 8.63 2.98 1.18
C ILE A 107 7.16 2.92 0.79
N SER A 108 6.72 3.85 -0.07
CA SER A 108 5.41 3.80 -0.70
C SER A 108 5.45 2.86 -1.90
N VAL A 109 4.42 2.04 -2.05
CA VAL A 109 4.26 1.17 -3.22
C VAL A 109 2.93 1.44 -3.90
N GLU A 110 2.96 1.71 -5.22
CA GLU A 110 1.76 2.10 -5.95
C GLU A 110 1.75 1.56 -7.40
N GLY A 111 0.53 1.40 -7.93
CA GLY A 111 0.32 1.30 -9.36
C GLY A 111 0.20 2.68 -10.00
N ILE A 112 0.74 2.83 -11.19
CA ILE A 112 0.53 3.99 -12.04
C ILE A 112 -0.12 3.56 -13.37
N ALA A 113 -0.86 4.47 -14.00
CA ALA A 113 -1.42 4.18 -15.31
C ALA A 113 -0.31 3.96 -16.34
N SER A 114 -0.40 2.87 -17.10
CA SER A 114 0.51 2.64 -18.22
C SER A 114 0.27 3.66 -19.32
N ALA A 115 1.35 4.24 -19.86
CA ALA A 115 1.29 5.10 -21.03
C ALA A 115 1.08 4.29 -22.34
N GLU A 116 1.44 3.02 -22.33
CA GLU A 116 1.31 2.11 -23.45
C GLU A 116 0.11 1.17 -23.24
N LYS A 117 -0.70 0.97 -24.30
CA LYS A 117 -1.80 0.00 -24.26
C LYS A 117 -1.23 -1.41 -24.14
N GLU A 118 -1.59 -2.09 -23.03
CA GLU A 118 -1.38 -3.53 -22.78
C GLU A 118 -0.02 -4.08 -23.23
N THR A 119 1.02 -3.76 -22.49
CA THR A 119 2.29 -4.49 -22.62
C THR A 119 2.22 -5.78 -21.80
N GLU A 120 2.79 -6.88 -22.34
CA GLU A 120 2.89 -8.16 -21.62
C GLU A 120 3.74 -8.06 -20.32
N THR A 121 4.52 -7.00 -20.20
CA THR A 121 5.42 -6.75 -19.06
C THR A 121 5.13 -5.40 -18.42
N SER A 122 4.89 -5.40 -17.12
CA SER A 122 4.81 -4.18 -16.31
C SER A 122 6.23 -3.61 -16.10
N LYS A 123 6.39 -2.30 -16.23
CA LYS A 123 7.64 -1.60 -15.93
C LYS A 123 7.57 -1.01 -14.53
N ALA A 124 8.66 -1.10 -13.77
CA ALA A 124 8.78 -0.48 -12.47
C ALA A 124 9.66 0.77 -12.52
N TYR A 125 9.29 1.75 -11.71
CA TYR A 125 10.00 3.02 -11.55
C TYR A 125 10.20 3.31 -10.06
N TYR A 126 11.18 4.14 -9.75
CA TYR A 126 11.36 4.64 -8.39
C TYR A 126 11.45 6.15 -8.34
N TYR A 127 11.13 6.69 -7.17
CA TYR A 127 11.50 8.03 -6.73
C TYR A 127 12.09 7.92 -5.32
N THR A 128 13.11 8.69 -4.99
CA THR A 128 13.62 8.76 -3.62
C THR A 128 14.16 10.15 -3.30
N ASN A 129 13.94 10.61 -2.04
CA ASN A 129 14.57 11.81 -1.51
C ASN A 129 15.96 11.53 -0.90
N GLN A 130 16.43 10.28 -1.03
CA GLN A 130 17.71 9.80 -0.55
C GLN A 130 18.70 9.59 -1.71
N ASN A 131 19.80 8.91 -1.42
CA ASN A 131 20.80 8.55 -2.44
C ASN A 131 20.21 7.48 -3.40
N PRO A 132 20.05 7.79 -4.70
CA PRO A 132 19.45 6.89 -5.67
C PRO A 132 20.30 5.66 -6.02
N LYS A 133 21.59 5.64 -5.65
CA LYS A 133 22.54 4.58 -6.04
C LYS A 133 22.06 3.15 -5.77
N ARG A 134 21.21 2.93 -4.74
CA ARG A 134 20.69 1.59 -4.46
C ARG A 134 19.72 1.15 -5.55
N PHE A 135 18.83 2.03 -5.99
CA PHE A 135 17.87 1.75 -7.07
C PHE A 135 18.58 1.64 -8.42
N GLU A 136 19.55 2.53 -8.70
CA GLU A 136 20.38 2.46 -9.92
C GLU A 136 21.13 1.13 -10.02
N LYS A 137 21.70 0.65 -8.91
CA LYS A 137 22.44 -0.62 -8.85
C LYS A 137 21.58 -1.84 -9.19
N ILE A 138 20.33 -1.83 -8.84
CA ILE A 138 19.37 -2.91 -9.15
C ILE A 138 18.65 -2.68 -10.49
N GLY A 139 18.99 -1.63 -11.23
CA GLY A 139 18.53 -1.39 -12.59
C GLY A 139 17.09 -0.88 -12.71
N VAL A 140 16.52 -0.30 -11.64
CA VAL A 140 15.19 0.31 -11.68
C VAL A 140 15.29 1.72 -12.26
N THR A 141 14.33 2.10 -13.09
CA THR A 141 14.29 3.41 -13.76
C THR A 141 13.80 4.52 -12.82
N ASP A 142 14.46 5.67 -12.84
CA ASP A 142 14.01 6.86 -12.11
C ASP A 142 12.73 7.44 -12.73
N LEU A 143 11.72 7.71 -11.90
CA LEU A 143 10.51 8.42 -12.30
C LEU A 143 10.79 9.92 -12.31
N LYS A 144 11.23 10.44 -13.46
CA LYS A 144 11.62 11.85 -13.58
C LYS A 144 10.45 12.81 -13.51
N ASP A 145 9.35 12.44 -14.14
CA ASP A 145 8.15 13.26 -14.23
C ASP A 145 6.93 12.40 -13.92
N GLY A 146 6.04 12.89 -13.07
CA GLY A 146 4.83 12.18 -12.69
C GLY A 146 3.93 13.02 -11.76
N ILE A 147 2.67 12.63 -11.69
CA ILE A 147 1.71 13.18 -10.74
C ILE A 147 1.39 12.08 -9.73
N VAL A 148 1.77 12.29 -8.46
CA VAL A 148 1.47 11.38 -7.37
C VAL A 148 0.37 12.00 -6.51
N MET A 149 -0.71 11.26 -6.32
CA MET A 149 -1.88 11.70 -5.56
C MET A 149 -2.04 10.87 -4.28
N GLY A 150 -3.07 11.16 -3.52
CA GLY A 150 -3.42 10.37 -2.34
C GLY A 150 -2.46 10.56 -1.16
N VAL A 151 -2.38 9.55 -0.32
CA VAL A 151 -1.54 9.57 0.89
C VAL A 151 -0.07 9.72 0.54
N THR A 152 0.41 9.01 -0.48
CA THR A 152 1.80 9.11 -0.96
C THR A 152 2.13 10.52 -1.43
N GLY A 153 1.23 11.18 -2.16
CA GLY A 153 1.41 12.59 -2.55
C GLY A 153 1.57 13.52 -1.36
N VAL A 154 0.75 13.33 -0.32
CA VAL A 154 0.87 14.11 0.92
C VAL A 154 2.17 13.80 1.67
N LEU A 155 2.58 12.53 1.74
CA LEU A 155 3.83 12.13 2.37
C LEU A 155 5.03 12.77 1.64
N LEU A 156 5.03 12.77 0.32
CA LEU A 156 6.06 13.43 -0.49
C LEU A 156 6.13 14.93 -0.22
N MET A 157 4.99 15.62 -0.14
CA MET A 157 4.94 17.05 0.21
C MET A 157 5.46 17.33 1.62
N ARG A 158 5.28 16.40 2.56
CA ARG A 158 5.74 16.53 3.96
C ARG A 158 7.13 15.95 4.21
N SER A 159 7.71 15.27 3.24
CA SER A 159 9.01 14.61 3.40
C SER A 159 10.18 15.59 3.41
N ASP A 160 10.13 16.57 4.32
CA ASP A 160 11.17 17.58 4.58
C ASP A 160 12.43 16.91 5.15
N LYS A 161 13.06 15.98 4.42
CA LYS A 161 14.35 15.35 4.76
C LYS A 161 14.45 14.71 6.17
N LYS A 162 13.39 14.76 6.98
CA LYS A 162 13.40 14.20 8.35
C LYS A 162 13.26 12.69 8.37
N VAL A 163 12.42 12.14 7.49
CA VAL A 163 12.30 10.69 7.31
C VAL A 163 12.66 10.37 5.87
N PRO A 164 13.64 9.47 5.66
CA PRO A 164 13.93 8.95 4.34
C PRO A 164 12.68 8.36 3.70
N MET A 165 12.41 8.75 2.45
CA MET A 165 11.26 8.26 1.72
C MET A 165 11.66 7.82 0.32
N SER A 166 11.16 6.65 -0.06
CA SER A 166 11.23 6.11 -1.40
C SER A 166 9.85 5.71 -1.88
N CYS A 167 9.60 5.81 -3.17
CA CYS A 167 8.40 5.32 -3.81
C CYS A 167 8.79 4.32 -4.89
N ILE A 168 8.04 3.24 -4.99
CA ILE A 168 8.18 2.23 -6.03
C ILE A 168 6.85 2.16 -6.76
N PHE A 169 6.88 2.45 -8.05
CA PHE A 169 5.71 2.47 -8.92
C PHE A 169 5.80 1.33 -9.92
N ALA A 170 4.66 0.73 -10.28
CA ALA A 170 4.58 -0.19 -11.40
C ALA A 170 3.43 0.21 -12.33
N GLU A 171 3.66 0.14 -13.63
CA GLU A 171 2.60 0.31 -14.61
C GLU A 171 1.55 -0.77 -14.42
N ALA A 172 0.30 -0.37 -14.21
CA ALA A 172 -0.79 -1.27 -13.89
C ALA A 172 -2.06 -0.93 -14.66
N ASN A 173 -2.91 -1.93 -14.83
CA ASN A 173 -4.21 -1.75 -15.45
C ASN A 173 -5.13 -0.95 -14.51
N PRO A 174 -5.66 0.20 -14.95
CA PRO A 174 -6.58 0.97 -14.12
C PRO A 174 -7.92 0.23 -13.96
N GLY A 175 -8.35 0.07 -12.71
CA GLY A 175 -9.68 -0.46 -12.37
C GLY A 175 -9.79 -1.98 -12.22
N LEU A 176 -8.77 -2.75 -12.57
CA LEU A 176 -8.69 -4.20 -12.32
C LEU A 176 -7.46 -4.53 -11.49
N PRO A 177 -7.54 -5.52 -10.59
CA PRO A 177 -6.36 -6.03 -9.90
C PRO A 177 -5.30 -6.50 -10.90
N ASP A 178 -4.05 -6.11 -10.68
CA ASP A 178 -2.92 -6.44 -11.55
C ASP A 178 -1.78 -7.09 -10.76
N SER A 179 -1.80 -8.43 -10.73
CA SER A 179 -0.80 -9.22 -10.01
C SER A 179 0.57 -9.18 -10.67
N ARG A 180 0.66 -8.85 -11.97
CA ARG A 180 1.94 -8.71 -12.68
C ARG A 180 2.65 -7.44 -12.23
N ALA A 181 1.91 -6.32 -12.19
CA ALA A 181 2.43 -5.07 -11.65
C ALA A 181 2.87 -5.22 -10.19
N ALA A 182 2.08 -5.93 -9.38
CA ALA A 182 2.44 -6.22 -7.99
C ALA A 182 3.71 -7.09 -7.88
N ALA A 183 3.88 -8.07 -8.76
CA ALA A 183 5.08 -8.93 -8.78
C ALA A 183 6.35 -8.11 -9.13
N GLU A 184 6.27 -7.14 -10.05
CA GLU A 184 7.40 -6.26 -10.35
C GLU A 184 7.76 -5.37 -9.14
N VAL A 185 6.77 -4.82 -8.42
CA VAL A 185 7.04 -4.09 -7.18
C VAL A 185 7.72 -4.98 -6.14
N ILE A 186 7.23 -6.22 -5.96
CA ILE A 186 7.82 -7.17 -5.00
C ILE A 186 9.26 -7.51 -5.38
N LYS A 187 9.56 -7.70 -6.66
CA LYS A 187 10.91 -7.93 -7.16
C LYS A 187 11.84 -6.76 -6.83
N VAL A 188 11.40 -5.53 -7.07
CA VAL A 188 12.17 -4.33 -6.70
C VAL A 188 12.40 -4.26 -5.19
N LEU A 189 11.37 -4.54 -4.37
CA LEU A 189 11.49 -4.59 -2.91
C LEU A 189 12.45 -5.68 -2.46
N ASP A 190 12.41 -6.87 -3.09
CA ASP A 190 13.33 -7.96 -2.80
C ASP A 190 14.77 -7.58 -3.07
N ASP A 191 15.07 -7.05 -4.24
CA ASP A 191 16.40 -6.61 -4.63
C ASP A 191 16.89 -5.43 -3.74
N TYR A 192 15.98 -4.52 -3.39
CA TYR A 192 16.29 -3.34 -2.58
C TYR A 192 16.53 -3.67 -1.11
N LEU A 193 15.72 -4.55 -0.52
CA LEU A 193 15.76 -4.88 0.91
C LEU A 193 16.45 -6.21 1.22
N GLY A 194 16.68 -7.06 0.22
CA GLY A 194 17.28 -8.39 0.38
C GLY A 194 16.36 -9.39 1.08
N LEU A 195 15.07 -9.38 0.74
CA LEU A 195 14.03 -10.17 1.44
C LEU A 195 14.07 -11.66 1.10
N LYS A 196 14.64 -12.03 -0.04
CA LYS A 196 14.68 -13.40 -0.60
C LYS A 196 13.26 -13.96 -0.80
N VAL A 197 12.43 -13.20 -1.48
CA VAL A 197 11.02 -13.50 -1.73
C VAL A 197 10.85 -14.34 -3.00
N ASP A 198 10.15 -15.46 -2.91
CA ASP A 198 9.65 -16.15 -4.10
C ASP A 198 8.29 -15.57 -4.50
N TYR A 199 8.26 -14.71 -5.51
CA TYR A 199 7.04 -14.10 -6.05
C TYR A 199 6.37 -14.93 -7.16
N LYS A 200 6.96 -16.07 -7.57
CA LYS A 200 6.36 -16.95 -8.60
C LYS A 200 4.97 -17.49 -8.23
N PRO A 201 4.68 -17.80 -6.95
CA PRO A 201 3.33 -18.18 -6.54
C PRO A 201 2.30 -17.11 -6.83
N LEU A 202 2.65 -15.82 -6.68
CA LEU A 202 1.75 -14.70 -6.98
C LEU A 202 1.32 -14.71 -8.44
N MET A 203 2.24 -14.99 -9.35
CA MET A 203 1.93 -15.10 -10.78
C MET A 203 1.04 -16.30 -11.12
N LYS A 204 1.17 -17.40 -10.36
CA LYS A 204 0.34 -18.62 -10.57
C LYS A 204 -1.07 -18.48 -10.01
N THR A 205 -1.22 -17.76 -8.89
CA THR A 205 -2.51 -17.54 -8.23
C THR A 205 -3.12 -16.18 -8.54
N ALA A 206 -2.57 -15.47 -9.54
CA ALA A 206 -3.02 -14.13 -9.94
C ALA A 206 -4.54 -14.05 -10.08
N GLY A 207 -5.15 -14.98 -10.84
CA GLY A 207 -6.59 -15.02 -11.04
C GLY A 207 -7.40 -15.16 -9.74
N GLU A 208 -7.00 -16.04 -8.83
CA GLU A 208 -7.71 -16.27 -7.56
C GLU A 208 -7.63 -15.05 -6.61
N VAL A 209 -6.49 -14.39 -6.57
CA VAL A 209 -6.30 -13.16 -5.75
C VAL A 209 -7.08 -12.01 -6.36
N GLU A 210 -7.01 -11.86 -7.67
CA GLU A 210 -7.73 -10.85 -8.43
C GLU A 210 -9.25 -11.01 -8.29
N ASP A 211 -9.78 -12.23 -8.40
CA ASP A 211 -11.20 -12.52 -8.24
C ASP A 211 -11.69 -12.24 -6.81
N LYS A 212 -10.92 -12.63 -5.79
CA LYS A 212 -11.26 -12.32 -4.40
C LYS A 212 -11.26 -10.82 -4.11
N LEU A 213 -10.28 -10.10 -4.64
CA LEU A 213 -10.22 -8.65 -4.49
C LEU A 213 -11.38 -7.98 -5.23
N ARG A 214 -11.69 -8.42 -6.45
CA ARG A 214 -12.82 -7.93 -7.24
C ARG A 214 -14.13 -8.11 -6.47
N ASP A 215 -14.36 -9.26 -5.86
CA ASP A 215 -15.54 -9.53 -5.04
C ASP A 215 -15.65 -8.64 -3.81
N ILE A 216 -14.55 -8.38 -3.12
CA ILE A 216 -14.53 -7.49 -1.95
C ILE A 216 -14.81 -6.05 -2.38
N ILE A 217 -14.15 -5.59 -3.44
CA ILE A 217 -14.30 -4.23 -3.97
C ILE A 217 -15.71 -3.98 -4.46
N SER A 218 -16.31 -4.93 -5.21
CA SER A 218 -17.69 -4.79 -5.69
C SER A 218 -18.66 -4.67 -4.52
N LYS A 219 -18.53 -5.49 -3.48
CA LYS A 219 -19.37 -5.42 -2.27
C LYS A 219 -19.24 -4.09 -1.53
N ILE A 220 -18.03 -3.53 -1.44
CA ILE A 220 -17.79 -2.23 -0.82
C ILE A 220 -18.43 -1.11 -1.67
N LYS A 221 -18.22 -1.16 -3.00
CA LYS A 221 -18.78 -0.18 -3.94
C LYS A 221 -20.32 -0.19 -3.91
N ASP A 222 -20.94 -1.37 -4.01
CA ASP A 222 -22.39 -1.54 -3.93
C ASP A 222 -22.97 -1.02 -2.60
N SER A 223 -22.21 -1.18 -1.51
CA SER A 223 -22.63 -0.68 -0.19
C SER A 223 -22.56 0.84 -0.10
N SER A 224 -21.55 1.47 -0.70
CA SER A 224 -21.42 2.93 -0.74
C SER A 224 -22.45 3.58 -1.65
N GLU A 225 -22.69 3.03 -2.85
CA GLU A 225 -23.71 3.53 -3.77
C GLU A 225 -25.14 3.41 -3.21
N LYS A 226 -25.42 2.31 -2.49
CA LYS A 226 -26.72 2.15 -1.80
C LYS A 226 -26.91 3.17 -0.69
N LYS A 227 -25.83 3.58 -0.02
CA LYS A 227 -25.89 4.61 1.02
C LYS A 227 -26.15 5.99 0.41
N GLU A 228 -25.41 6.37 -0.65
CA GLU A 228 -25.64 7.63 -1.37
C GLU A 228 -27.05 7.73 -1.94
N ARG A 229 -27.58 6.66 -2.57
CA ARG A 229 -28.97 6.63 -3.08
C ARG A 229 -30.00 6.78 -1.98
N LYS A 230 -29.77 6.23 -0.79
CA LYS A 230 -30.66 6.43 0.36
C LYS A 230 -30.62 7.88 0.86
N GLU A 231 -29.45 8.48 0.97
CA GLU A 231 -29.32 9.88 1.40
C GLU A 231 -30.00 10.85 0.41
N ILE A 232 -29.87 10.61 -0.90
CA ILE A 232 -30.56 11.39 -1.93
C ILE A 232 -32.09 11.19 -1.85
N SER A 233 -32.57 10.00 -1.53
CA SER A 233 -33.99 9.70 -1.42
C SER A 233 -34.68 10.31 -0.18
N TYR A 234 -33.88 10.75 0.82
CA TYR A 234 -34.41 11.48 1.99
C TYR A 234 -34.43 13.00 1.78
N LEU A 235 -33.91 13.51 0.67
CA LEU A 235 -33.85 14.94 0.33
C LEU A 235 -34.82 15.34 -0.79
N GLY A 236 -35.68 14.41 -1.27
CA GLY A 236 -36.66 14.62 -2.33
C GLY A 236 -38.10 14.53 -1.85
#